data_e1afb7928fbdfd915582df18871b09a1
#
_entry.id   e1afb7928fbdfd915582df18871b09a1
#
_cell.length_a   1.000
_cell.length_b   1.000
_cell.length_c   1.000
_cell.angle_alpha   90.00
_cell.angle_beta   90.00
_cell.angle_gamma   90.00
#
_symmetry.space_group_name_H-M   'P 1'
#
loop_
_entity.id
_entity.type
_entity.pdbx_description
1 polymer ?
#
loop_
_entity_poly.entity_id
_entity_poly.type
_entity_poly.pdbx_seq_one_letter_code
_entity_poly.pdbx_strand_id
1 'polypeptide(L)'
;MPDSFDAADDVTDPEAVRLRYEHGTIRIEAGSDRLETILSREATPYLPRVEFDPRTETGRAPGFAYAEIRASLAGLDGSVEDEVLQLDSDLELETAYELREYQREALDAWLETDRWESSTIHASRGRPIPTAASAGVLELPTGSGKTVIGLKAIEHLSTPTLVVVPTIDLLEQWIDELEREFSVPVGRFGGGEQRLEALTVSTYDSAYLKAEAVGDRFGLVVFDETHHLGGEGYRDIARLLAAPARLGLTATFERADGAHERVEELVGPLVHRVAVDDLAGDHLASYDLKRIEVSLTPEERDVYEENQDVFTSYLARSNIQLRSGSDYRRLVMRSGSDPAAREALLARKRAREIMLASEGKLDALEDILDDHRGERTIVFTASNDLAYDVAERFLIPAITHQTGTSERREILERFRDGAYTRVVTSNVLDEGIDVPDASLAVVLSGSGSEREFTQRLGRILRPKDDGRRAILYEVISEETGEERVSQRRR
;
A
#
# COMPACT_ATOMS: atom_id res chain seq x y z
N MET A 1 -2.61 39.54 -45.33
CA MET A 1 -3.74 38.59 -45.39
C MET A 1 -3.42 37.52 -44.38
N PRO A 2 -4.10 37.48 -43.23
CA PRO A 2 -3.93 36.35 -42.31
C PRO A 2 -4.91 35.25 -42.69
N ASP A 3 -4.37 34.02 -42.77
CA ASP A 3 -5.12 32.83 -43.06
C ASP A 3 -6.12 32.55 -41.93
N SER A 4 -7.32 32.27 -42.36
CA SER A 4 -8.46 31.87 -41.57
C SER A 4 -8.17 30.55 -40.87
N PHE A 5 -8.17 30.55 -39.54
CA PHE A 5 -8.37 29.34 -38.73
C PHE A 5 -9.77 28.79 -39.04
N ASP A 6 -9.80 27.71 -39.75
CA ASP A 6 -10.98 26.88 -39.98
C ASP A 6 -11.21 26.04 -38.73
N ALA A 7 -12.04 26.54 -37.83
CA ALA A 7 -12.51 25.83 -36.64
C ALA A 7 -13.96 25.40 -36.90
N ALA A 8 -14.11 24.28 -37.56
CA ALA A 8 -15.39 23.56 -37.57
C ALA A 8 -15.13 22.12 -38.07
N ASP A 9 -14.62 21.23 -37.21
CA ASP A 9 -14.88 19.81 -37.39
C ASP A 9 -16.26 19.51 -36.81
N ASP A 10 -17.18 19.43 -37.70
CA ASP A 10 -18.61 19.31 -37.62
C ASP A 10 -18.99 17.97 -36.91
N VAL A 11 -19.68 18.08 -35.79
CA VAL A 11 -20.44 16.95 -35.23
C VAL A 11 -21.63 16.74 -36.18
N THR A 12 -21.44 15.85 -37.16
CA THR A 12 -22.42 15.58 -38.20
C THR A 12 -23.63 14.75 -37.74
N ASP A 13 -23.60 14.23 -36.51
CA ASP A 13 -24.72 13.51 -35.91
C ASP A 13 -25.18 14.20 -34.63
N PRO A 14 -26.40 14.79 -34.59
CA PRO A 14 -26.91 15.47 -33.39
C PRO A 14 -27.14 14.51 -32.20
N GLU A 15 -27.11 13.20 -32.42
CA GLU A 15 -27.22 12.18 -31.37
C GLU A 15 -25.88 11.66 -30.90
N ALA A 16 -24.75 12.06 -31.49
CA ALA A 16 -23.43 11.64 -31.11
C ALA A 16 -23.02 12.20 -29.73
N VAL A 17 -22.46 11.34 -28.88
CA VAL A 17 -21.81 11.72 -27.63
C VAL A 17 -20.32 11.57 -27.81
N ARG A 18 -19.54 12.63 -27.51
CA ARG A 18 -18.09 12.58 -27.54
C ARG A 18 -17.53 12.66 -26.14
N LEU A 19 -16.63 11.73 -25.81
CA LEU A 19 -15.93 11.65 -24.54
C LEU A 19 -14.44 11.99 -24.74
N ARG A 20 -13.91 12.87 -23.91
CA ARG A 20 -12.50 13.27 -23.92
C ARG A 20 -11.94 13.36 -22.50
N TYR A 21 -10.66 13.02 -22.33
CA TYR A 21 -9.95 13.29 -21.09
C TYR A 21 -9.32 14.68 -21.13
N GLU A 22 -9.58 15.48 -20.09
CA GLU A 22 -8.98 16.80 -19.91
C GLU A 22 -8.56 16.98 -18.44
N HIS A 23 -7.26 17.01 -18.19
CA HIS A 23 -6.69 17.36 -16.88
C HIS A 23 -7.37 16.65 -15.69
N GLY A 24 -7.43 15.31 -15.73
CA GLY A 24 -8.03 14.51 -14.65
C GLY A 24 -9.55 14.43 -14.68
N THR A 25 -10.20 14.98 -15.69
CA THR A 25 -11.66 14.94 -15.85
C THR A 25 -12.06 14.36 -17.20
N ILE A 26 -13.24 13.75 -17.24
CA ILE A 26 -13.90 13.32 -18.47
C ILE A 26 -14.83 14.45 -18.90
N ARG A 27 -14.61 14.97 -20.09
CA ARG A 27 -15.50 15.93 -20.76
C ARG A 27 -16.47 15.16 -21.62
N ILE A 28 -17.77 15.50 -21.49
CA ILE A 28 -18.87 14.88 -22.22
C ILE A 28 -19.49 15.96 -23.10
N GLU A 29 -19.35 15.83 -24.41
CA GLU A 29 -19.91 16.72 -25.42
C GLU A 29 -21.09 16.02 -26.11
N ALA A 30 -22.26 16.65 -26.12
CA ALA A 30 -23.45 16.15 -26.79
C ALA A 30 -24.37 17.33 -27.14
N GLY A 31 -25.35 17.12 -28.02
CA GLY A 31 -26.40 18.10 -28.23
C GLY A 31 -27.18 18.41 -26.95
N SER A 32 -27.73 19.61 -26.81
CA SER A 32 -28.34 20.13 -25.57
C SER A 32 -29.35 19.14 -24.95
N ASP A 33 -30.30 18.61 -25.78
CA ASP A 33 -31.34 17.68 -25.32
C ASP A 33 -30.75 16.35 -24.83
N ARG A 34 -29.67 15.90 -25.50
CA ARG A 34 -28.96 14.67 -25.15
C ARG A 34 -28.16 14.84 -23.88
N LEU A 35 -27.48 15.98 -23.74
CA LEU A 35 -26.73 16.27 -22.53
C LEU A 35 -27.65 16.39 -21.30
N GLU A 36 -28.84 17.02 -21.47
CA GLU A 36 -29.85 17.09 -20.43
C GLU A 36 -30.35 15.68 -20.04
N THR A 37 -30.51 14.77 -21.01
CA THR A 37 -30.85 13.36 -20.78
C THR A 37 -29.76 12.65 -19.99
N ILE A 38 -28.48 12.83 -20.36
CA ILE A 38 -27.33 12.23 -19.66
C ILE A 38 -27.22 12.77 -18.22
N LEU A 39 -27.49 14.05 -18.02
CA LEU A 39 -27.43 14.69 -16.71
C LEU A 39 -28.66 14.39 -15.84
N SER A 40 -29.78 13.95 -16.45
CA SER A 40 -31.00 13.63 -15.72
C SER A 40 -30.82 12.32 -14.94
N ARG A 41 -31.08 12.36 -13.62
CA ARG A 41 -30.97 11.19 -12.73
C ARG A 41 -31.96 10.06 -13.08
N GLU A 42 -33.01 10.35 -13.85
CA GLU A 42 -34.03 9.36 -14.24
C GLU A 42 -33.56 8.48 -15.39
N ALA A 43 -32.73 9.00 -16.31
CA ALA A 43 -32.23 8.25 -17.46
C ALA A 43 -30.94 7.45 -17.16
N THR A 44 -30.16 7.90 -16.18
CA THR A 44 -28.85 7.29 -15.86
C THR A 44 -28.59 7.31 -14.35
N PRO A 45 -29.24 6.41 -13.56
CA PRO A 45 -29.14 6.42 -12.10
C PRO A 45 -27.71 6.21 -11.56
N TYR A 46 -26.77 5.84 -12.42
CA TYR A 46 -25.37 5.56 -12.08
C TYR A 46 -24.39 6.69 -12.48
N LEU A 47 -24.86 7.85 -12.97
CA LEU A 47 -24.02 9.01 -13.28
C LEU A 47 -24.07 10.14 -12.21
N PRO A 48 -23.97 9.82 -10.90
CA PRO A 48 -24.16 10.84 -9.86
C PRO A 48 -23.06 11.91 -9.81
N ARG A 49 -22.06 11.84 -10.70
CA ARG A 49 -20.85 12.65 -10.62
C ARG A 49 -20.57 13.49 -11.88
N VAL A 50 -21.50 13.50 -12.82
CA VAL A 50 -21.42 14.38 -13.98
C VAL A 50 -22.02 15.73 -13.60
N GLU A 51 -21.21 16.78 -13.67
CA GLU A 51 -21.62 18.17 -13.41
C GLU A 51 -21.67 18.93 -14.73
N PHE A 52 -22.69 19.80 -14.89
CA PHE A 52 -22.76 20.68 -16.05
C PHE A 52 -21.79 21.84 -15.89
N ASP A 53 -20.90 22.06 -16.90
CA ASP A 53 -20.04 23.23 -16.99
C ASP A 53 -20.66 24.27 -17.92
N PRO A 54 -21.26 25.33 -17.37
CA PRO A 54 -21.97 26.35 -18.17
C PRO A 54 -21.04 27.21 -19.05
N ARG A 55 -19.72 27.14 -18.81
CA ARG A 55 -18.74 27.89 -19.62
C ARG A 55 -18.48 27.24 -20.96
N THR A 56 -18.57 25.92 -21.01
CA THR A 56 -18.30 25.08 -22.19
C THR A 56 -19.56 24.40 -22.72
N GLU A 57 -20.69 24.51 -22.01
CA GLU A 57 -21.94 23.81 -22.30
C GLU A 57 -21.77 22.27 -22.40
N THR A 58 -20.90 21.67 -21.55
CA THR A 58 -20.56 20.26 -21.55
C THR A 58 -20.76 19.66 -20.16
N GLY A 59 -20.87 18.32 -20.10
CA GLY A 59 -20.79 17.59 -18.87
C GLY A 59 -19.32 17.36 -18.46
N ARG A 60 -19.05 17.37 -17.16
CA ARG A 60 -17.73 17.01 -16.59
C ARG A 60 -17.88 16.01 -15.46
N ALA A 61 -16.98 15.04 -15.44
CA ALA A 61 -16.86 14.08 -14.37
C ALA A 61 -15.39 13.80 -14.03
N PRO A 62 -15.04 13.37 -12.81
CA PRO A 62 -13.66 12.98 -12.50
C PRO A 62 -13.24 11.76 -13.33
N GLY A 63 -11.92 11.63 -13.60
CA GLY A 63 -11.37 10.59 -14.47
C GLY A 63 -11.82 9.17 -14.09
N PHE A 64 -11.84 8.86 -12.78
CA PHE A 64 -12.21 7.52 -12.30
C PHE A 64 -13.67 7.09 -12.60
N ALA A 65 -14.53 8.03 -12.95
CA ALA A 65 -15.91 7.73 -13.36
C ALA A 65 -16.02 7.23 -14.82
N TYR A 66 -14.91 7.16 -15.55
CA TYR A 66 -14.92 6.83 -16.99
C TYR A 66 -15.59 5.48 -17.29
N ALA A 67 -15.26 4.42 -16.55
CA ALA A 67 -15.86 3.10 -16.77
C ALA A 67 -17.39 3.12 -16.58
N GLU A 68 -17.87 3.81 -15.56
CA GLU A 68 -19.30 3.94 -15.26
C GLU A 68 -20.03 4.77 -16.31
N ILE A 69 -19.42 5.89 -16.74
CA ILE A 69 -19.95 6.74 -17.81
C ILE A 69 -20.12 5.92 -19.09
N ARG A 70 -19.06 5.22 -19.48
CA ARG A 70 -19.06 4.41 -20.70
C ARG A 70 -20.11 3.29 -20.66
N ALA A 71 -20.19 2.57 -19.53
CA ALA A 71 -21.21 1.52 -19.33
C ALA A 71 -22.63 2.09 -19.41
N SER A 72 -22.88 3.26 -18.83
CA SER A 72 -24.19 3.92 -18.86
C SER A 72 -24.56 4.39 -20.27
N LEU A 73 -23.59 4.86 -21.06
CA LEU A 73 -23.82 5.30 -22.43
C LEU A 73 -24.06 4.14 -23.39
N ALA A 74 -23.53 2.94 -23.11
CA ALA A 74 -23.75 1.76 -23.94
C ALA A 74 -25.23 1.34 -24.02
N GLY A 75 -26.04 1.70 -23.03
CA GLY A 75 -27.48 1.45 -22.99
C GLY A 75 -28.34 2.53 -23.69
N LEU A 76 -27.74 3.61 -24.21
CA LEU A 76 -28.45 4.70 -24.87
C LEU A 76 -28.39 4.57 -26.39
N ASP A 77 -29.48 4.92 -27.09
CA ASP A 77 -29.47 5.02 -28.55
C ASP A 77 -28.51 6.13 -29.01
N GLY A 78 -27.80 5.93 -30.10
CA GLY A 78 -26.87 6.88 -30.70
C GLY A 78 -25.41 6.44 -30.70
N SER A 79 -24.56 7.18 -31.42
CA SER A 79 -23.14 6.89 -31.50
C SER A 79 -22.35 7.49 -30.35
N VAL A 80 -21.35 6.78 -29.83
CA VAL A 80 -20.39 7.30 -28.83
C VAL A 80 -19.01 7.36 -29.46
N GLU A 81 -18.44 8.55 -29.55
CA GLU A 81 -17.05 8.78 -29.93
C GLU A 81 -16.20 8.83 -28.66
N ASP A 82 -15.48 7.75 -28.38
CA ASP A 82 -14.66 7.62 -27.18
C ASP A 82 -13.19 7.96 -27.48
N GLU A 83 -12.75 9.12 -27.02
CA GLU A 83 -11.37 9.62 -27.17
C GLU A 83 -10.70 9.81 -25.79
N VAL A 84 -11.21 9.15 -24.73
CA VAL A 84 -10.72 9.32 -23.37
C VAL A 84 -9.33 8.74 -23.20
N LEU A 85 -9.13 7.49 -23.62
CA LEU A 85 -7.86 6.81 -23.41
C LEU A 85 -6.94 6.92 -24.64
N GLN A 86 -5.68 7.20 -24.38
CA GLN A 86 -4.62 7.24 -25.38
C GLN A 86 -3.66 6.06 -25.14
N LEU A 87 -4.10 4.86 -25.51
CA LEU A 87 -3.30 3.65 -25.40
C LEU A 87 -2.45 3.50 -26.66
N ASP A 88 -1.14 3.62 -26.52
CA ASP A 88 -0.21 3.70 -27.66
C ASP A 88 0.31 2.34 -28.15
N SER A 89 -0.06 1.21 -27.52
CA SER A 89 0.49 -0.11 -27.84
C SER A 89 -0.54 -1.21 -27.70
N ASP A 90 -0.53 -2.14 -28.67
CA ASP A 90 -1.09 -3.47 -28.50
C ASP A 90 -0.01 -4.31 -27.81
N LEU A 91 -0.30 -4.78 -26.61
CA LEU A 91 0.61 -5.58 -25.80
C LEU A 91 0.22 -7.06 -25.91
N GLU A 92 1.20 -7.92 -26.11
CA GLU A 92 1.08 -9.35 -25.91
C GLU A 92 2.00 -9.73 -24.74
N LEU A 93 1.42 -10.00 -23.58
CA LEU A 93 2.14 -10.24 -22.34
C LEU A 93 1.88 -11.66 -21.87
N GLU A 94 2.94 -12.41 -21.62
CA GLU A 94 2.89 -13.74 -21.02
C GLU A 94 3.87 -13.81 -19.86
N THR A 95 3.47 -14.38 -18.73
CA THR A 95 4.33 -14.62 -17.56
C THR A 95 4.47 -16.10 -17.29
N ALA A 96 5.66 -16.53 -16.90
CA ALA A 96 5.96 -17.91 -16.55
C ALA A 96 5.35 -18.35 -15.20
N TYR A 97 4.80 -17.44 -14.41
CA TYR A 97 4.20 -17.77 -13.15
C TYR A 97 2.93 -18.63 -13.29
N GLU A 98 2.84 -19.65 -12.44
CA GLU A 98 1.62 -20.42 -12.25
C GLU A 98 0.92 -19.97 -10.96
N LEU A 99 -0.40 -19.71 -11.03
CA LEU A 99 -1.18 -19.36 -9.86
C LEU A 99 -1.46 -20.60 -9.00
N ARG A 100 -1.29 -20.43 -7.70
CA ARG A 100 -1.83 -21.34 -6.69
C ARG A 100 -3.36 -21.24 -6.67
N GLU A 101 -4.04 -22.23 -6.10
CA GLU A 101 -5.51 -22.28 -6.08
C GLU A 101 -6.14 -20.99 -5.53
N TYR A 102 -5.76 -20.58 -4.32
CA TYR A 102 -6.27 -19.36 -3.71
C TYR A 102 -5.93 -18.07 -4.48
N GLN A 103 -4.80 -18.03 -5.20
CA GLN A 103 -4.43 -16.89 -6.05
C GLN A 103 -5.31 -16.83 -7.30
N ARG A 104 -5.65 -18.00 -7.86
CA ARG A 104 -6.55 -18.12 -9.00
C ARG A 104 -7.96 -17.69 -8.59
N GLU A 105 -8.47 -18.18 -7.47
CA GLU A 105 -9.78 -17.78 -6.93
C GLU A 105 -9.85 -16.26 -6.71
N ALA A 106 -8.78 -15.64 -6.17
CA ALA A 106 -8.72 -14.20 -5.97
C ALA A 106 -8.74 -13.43 -7.30
N LEU A 107 -7.96 -13.87 -8.29
CA LEU A 107 -7.93 -13.23 -9.61
C LEU A 107 -9.27 -13.38 -10.33
N ASP A 108 -9.86 -14.58 -10.31
CA ASP A 108 -11.14 -14.87 -10.93
C ASP A 108 -12.26 -14.00 -10.31
N ALA A 109 -12.29 -13.88 -8.97
CA ALA A 109 -13.23 -13.01 -8.27
C ALA A 109 -13.10 -11.53 -8.68
N TRP A 110 -11.88 -11.06 -8.95
CA TRP A 110 -11.68 -9.70 -9.45
C TRP A 110 -12.11 -9.57 -10.91
N LEU A 111 -11.82 -10.54 -11.77
CA LEU A 111 -12.23 -10.55 -13.18
C LEU A 111 -13.76 -10.58 -13.33
N GLU A 112 -14.47 -11.31 -12.45
CA GLU A 112 -15.94 -11.36 -12.43
C GLU A 112 -16.60 -10.01 -12.14
N THR A 113 -15.84 -9.00 -11.66
CA THR A 113 -16.36 -7.64 -11.45
C THR A 113 -16.39 -6.80 -12.71
N ASP A 114 -16.06 -7.35 -13.88
CA ASP A 114 -16.06 -6.60 -15.13
C ASP A 114 -17.42 -5.96 -15.39
N ARG A 115 -17.43 -4.64 -15.59
CA ARG A 115 -18.63 -3.83 -15.79
C ARG A 115 -18.98 -3.66 -17.28
N TRP A 116 -18.10 -4.12 -18.15
CA TRP A 116 -18.29 -4.00 -19.58
C TRP A 116 -18.77 -5.33 -20.15
N GLU A 117 -20.09 -5.48 -20.22
CA GLU A 117 -20.64 -6.50 -21.10
C GLU A 117 -20.13 -6.22 -22.52
N SER A 118 -19.77 -7.28 -23.26
CA SER A 118 -19.23 -7.26 -24.61
C SER A 118 -20.03 -6.36 -25.57
N SER A 119 -19.95 -5.07 -25.42
CA SER A 119 -20.77 -4.09 -26.08
C SER A 119 -20.00 -3.25 -27.09
N THR A 120 -20.62 -3.12 -28.22
CA THR A 120 -20.48 -2.36 -29.45
C THR A 120 -20.03 -0.90 -29.36
N ILE A 121 -19.21 -0.50 -28.39
CA ILE A 121 -18.58 0.82 -28.45
C ILE A 121 -17.38 0.72 -29.38
N HIS A 122 -17.54 1.27 -30.59
CA HIS A 122 -16.45 1.31 -31.56
C HIS A 122 -15.42 2.36 -31.12
N ALA A 123 -14.14 1.94 -31.10
CA ALA A 123 -13.04 2.87 -30.94
C ALA A 123 -13.07 3.91 -32.06
N SER A 124 -13.07 5.16 -31.70
CA SER A 124 -12.86 6.24 -32.65
C SER A 124 -11.44 6.13 -33.22
N ARG A 125 -11.31 6.04 -34.52
CA ARG A 125 -10.04 6.10 -35.26
C ARG A 125 -9.06 4.91 -35.06
N GLY A 126 -9.55 3.67 -34.77
CA GLY A 126 -8.70 2.47 -34.76
C GLY A 126 -7.73 2.39 -33.60
N ARG A 127 -7.99 3.07 -32.50
CA ARG A 127 -7.22 2.95 -31.26
C ARG A 127 -7.68 1.73 -30.45
N PRO A 128 -6.75 1.00 -29.80
CA PRO A 128 -7.14 -0.10 -28.91
C PRO A 128 -7.96 0.45 -27.73
N ILE A 129 -9.03 -0.25 -27.41
CA ILE A 129 -9.84 0.03 -26.20
C ILE A 129 -9.59 -1.08 -25.21
N PRO A 130 -9.45 -0.79 -23.92
CA PRO A 130 -9.37 -1.83 -22.90
C PRO A 130 -10.57 -2.79 -23.02
N THR A 131 -10.29 -4.06 -22.92
CA THR A 131 -11.29 -5.12 -23.07
C THR A 131 -12.12 -5.36 -21.85
N ALA A 132 -11.71 -4.80 -20.69
CA ALA A 132 -12.35 -5.02 -19.40
C ALA A 132 -12.32 -3.77 -18.52
N ALA A 133 -13.26 -3.69 -17.59
CA ALA A 133 -13.40 -2.67 -16.55
C ALA A 133 -13.54 -3.30 -15.16
N SER A 134 -12.78 -4.36 -14.87
CA SER A 134 -12.75 -5.02 -13.57
C SER A 134 -12.23 -4.08 -12.48
N ALA A 135 -12.95 -4.01 -11.36
CA ALA A 135 -12.61 -3.09 -10.28
C ALA A 135 -12.88 -3.72 -8.91
N GLY A 136 -11.86 -3.73 -8.05
CA GLY A 136 -11.99 -4.29 -6.70
C GLY A 136 -10.67 -4.41 -5.98
N VAL A 137 -10.77 -4.70 -4.70
CA VAL A 137 -9.66 -4.91 -3.80
C VAL A 137 -9.55 -6.38 -3.41
N LEU A 138 -8.32 -6.89 -3.42
CA LEU A 138 -7.97 -8.21 -2.93
C LEU A 138 -7.21 -8.07 -1.61
N GLU A 139 -7.74 -8.69 -0.54
CA GLU A 139 -7.05 -8.76 0.75
C GLU A 139 -6.41 -10.13 0.91
N LEU A 140 -5.08 -10.15 0.82
CA LEU A 140 -4.29 -11.38 1.00
C LEU A 140 -3.15 -11.11 1.96
N PRO A 141 -2.82 -12.09 2.80
CA PRO A 141 -1.69 -11.99 3.71
C PRO A 141 -0.41 -11.61 2.97
N THR A 142 0.50 -11.05 3.72
CA THR A 142 1.85 -10.79 3.28
C THR A 142 2.57 -12.11 2.94
N GLY A 143 3.34 -12.16 1.84
CA GLY A 143 3.99 -13.39 1.38
C GLY A 143 3.08 -14.36 0.62
N SER A 144 1.80 -14.05 0.43
CA SER A 144 0.86 -14.84 -0.38
C SER A 144 1.09 -14.73 -1.90
N GLY A 145 2.05 -13.89 -2.34
CA GLY A 145 2.31 -13.65 -3.76
C GLY A 145 1.33 -12.68 -4.41
N LYS A 146 0.95 -11.60 -3.73
CA LYS A 146 0.13 -10.51 -4.29
C LYS A 146 0.69 -9.98 -5.61
N THR A 147 2.02 -9.82 -5.70
CA THR A 147 2.71 -9.41 -6.92
C THR A 147 2.42 -10.34 -8.09
N VAL A 148 2.43 -11.67 -7.86
CA VAL A 148 2.12 -12.67 -8.90
C VAL A 148 0.69 -12.52 -9.40
N ILE A 149 -0.27 -12.24 -8.50
CA ILE A 149 -1.66 -11.96 -8.92
C ILE A 149 -1.71 -10.69 -9.78
N GLY A 150 -0.99 -9.63 -9.38
CA GLY A 150 -0.88 -8.40 -10.16
C GLY A 150 -0.27 -8.63 -11.55
N LEU A 151 0.80 -9.43 -11.66
CA LEU A 151 1.40 -9.81 -12.95
C LEU A 151 0.41 -10.60 -13.82
N LYS A 152 -0.36 -11.52 -13.23
CA LYS A 152 -1.40 -12.26 -13.95
C LYS A 152 -2.58 -11.40 -14.39
N ALA A 153 -2.94 -10.37 -13.63
CA ALA A 153 -3.93 -9.38 -14.05
C ALA A 153 -3.41 -8.55 -15.23
N ILE A 154 -2.13 -8.16 -15.22
CA ILE A 154 -1.46 -7.45 -16.32
C ILE A 154 -1.42 -8.33 -17.58
N GLU A 155 -1.03 -9.61 -17.46
CA GLU A 155 -1.05 -10.58 -18.55
C GLU A 155 -2.46 -10.74 -19.14
N HIS A 156 -3.45 -10.95 -18.27
CA HIS A 156 -4.83 -11.20 -18.70
C HIS A 156 -5.43 -10.03 -19.49
N LEU A 157 -5.19 -8.81 -19.06
CA LEU A 157 -5.71 -7.63 -19.73
C LEU A 157 -4.84 -7.14 -20.87
N SER A 158 -3.55 -7.45 -20.89
CA SER A 158 -2.56 -7.08 -21.93
C SER A 158 -2.72 -5.63 -22.40
N THR A 159 -2.84 -4.68 -21.44
CA THR A 159 -3.07 -3.26 -21.68
C THR A 159 -2.03 -2.41 -20.98
N PRO A 160 -1.73 -1.19 -21.46
CA PRO A 160 -0.87 -0.26 -20.72
C PRO A 160 -1.28 -0.13 -19.26
N THR A 161 -0.33 -0.35 -18.36
CA THR A 161 -0.59 -0.51 -16.93
C THR A 161 0.30 0.40 -16.08
N LEU A 162 -0.32 1.07 -15.11
CA LEU A 162 0.37 1.79 -14.04
C LEU A 162 0.30 0.96 -12.76
N VAL A 163 1.48 0.64 -12.18
CA VAL A 163 1.58 0.05 -10.84
C VAL A 163 2.00 1.14 -9.86
N VAL A 164 1.24 1.33 -8.79
CA VAL A 164 1.50 2.35 -7.76
C VAL A 164 1.86 1.68 -6.45
N VAL A 165 3.02 2.02 -5.90
CA VAL A 165 3.63 1.38 -4.73
C VAL A 165 4.04 2.40 -3.65
N PRO A 166 4.10 2.04 -2.36
CA PRO A 166 4.42 3.00 -1.30
C PRO A 166 5.89 3.41 -1.22
N THR A 167 6.82 2.56 -1.61
CA THR A 167 8.25 2.78 -1.38
C THR A 167 9.09 2.60 -2.64
N ILE A 168 10.29 3.18 -2.64
CA ILE A 168 11.26 2.99 -3.74
C ILE A 168 11.72 1.53 -3.81
N ASP A 169 11.85 0.85 -2.68
CA ASP A 169 12.27 -0.55 -2.66
C ASP A 169 11.23 -1.45 -3.36
N LEU A 170 9.94 -1.22 -3.12
CA LEU A 170 8.86 -1.91 -3.86
C LEU A 170 8.82 -1.53 -5.33
N LEU A 171 9.13 -0.26 -5.65
CA LEU A 171 9.21 0.18 -7.04
C LEU A 171 10.30 -0.61 -7.80
N GLU A 172 11.50 -0.74 -7.22
CA GLU A 172 12.57 -1.56 -7.80
C GLU A 172 12.13 -3.01 -7.96
N GLN A 173 11.55 -3.59 -6.91
CA GLN A 173 11.08 -4.97 -6.94
C GLN A 173 10.04 -5.20 -8.05
N TRP A 174 9.07 -4.32 -8.22
CA TRP A 174 8.08 -4.42 -9.28
C TRP A 174 8.71 -4.26 -10.68
N ILE A 175 9.68 -3.35 -10.83
CA ILE A 175 10.42 -3.20 -12.09
C ILE A 175 11.19 -4.48 -12.42
N ASP A 176 11.96 -5.02 -11.46
CA ASP A 176 12.73 -6.26 -11.66
C ASP A 176 11.81 -7.45 -12.04
N GLU A 177 10.63 -7.55 -11.42
CA GLU A 177 9.63 -8.57 -11.75
C GLU A 177 9.04 -8.38 -13.15
N LEU A 178 8.65 -7.15 -13.51
CA LEU A 178 8.08 -6.85 -14.82
C LEU A 178 9.12 -7.05 -15.95
N GLU A 179 10.37 -6.64 -15.74
CA GLU A 179 11.46 -6.82 -16.72
C GLU A 179 11.85 -8.29 -16.88
N ARG A 180 11.74 -9.08 -15.81
CA ARG A 180 12.02 -10.52 -15.86
C ARG A 180 10.94 -11.30 -16.61
N GLU A 181 9.66 -10.95 -16.39
CA GLU A 181 8.53 -11.71 -16.93
C GLU A 181 8.11 -11.22 -18.31
N PHE A 182 8.18 -9.90 -18.57
CA PHE A 182 7.69 -9.32 -19.81
C PHE A 182 8.82 -8.73 -20.64
N SER A 183 8.84 -9.02 -21.92
CA SER A 183 9.86 -8.54 -22.86
C SER A 183 9.56 -7.13 -23.39
N VAL A 184 9.08 -6.22 -22.54
CA VAL A 184 8.74 -4.84 -22.89
C VAL A 184 9.47 -3.85 -21.97
N PRO A 185 9.78 -2.62 -22.44
CA PRO A 185 10.39 -1.60 -21.57
C PRO A 185 9.47 -1.25 -20.40
N VAL A 186 10.05 -1.10 -19.22
CA VAL A 186 9.32 -0.69 -18.00
C VAL A 186 9.64 0.76 -17.67
N GLY A 187 8.60 1.58 -17.57
CA GLY A 187 8.66 2.97 -17.17
C GLY A 187 8.83 3.13 -15.65
N ARG A 188 9.31 4.31 -15.24
CA ARG A 188 9.61 4.61 -13.86
C ARG A 188 9.23 6.02 -13.47
N PHE A 189 8.41 6.18 -12.41
CA PHE A 189 8.18 7.45 -11.74
C PHE A 189 8.58 7.34 -10.26
N GLY A 190 9.80 7.77 -9.94
CA GLY A 190 10.34 7.70 -8.59
C GLY A 190 11.87 7.70 -8.57
N GLY A 191 12.46 8.01 -7.41
CA GLY A 191 13.92 8.03 -7.29
C GLY A 191 14.63 9.05 -8.19
N GLY A 192 13.92 10.11 -8.64
CA GLY A 192 14.47 11.13 -9.55
C GLY A 192 14.25 10.85 -11.05
N GLU A 193 13.76 9.68 -11.42
CA GLU A 193 13.40 9.34 -12.80
C GLU A 193 11.92 9.59 -13.10
N GLN A 194 11.65 9.93 -14.38
CA GLN A 194 10.29 10.20 -14.89
C GLN A 194 10.16 9.68 -16.33
N ARG A 195 10.23 8.36 -16.48
CA ARG A 195 10.13 7.67 -17.78
C ARG A 195 8.77 6.98 -17.87
N LEU A 196 7.97 7.39 -18.85
CA LEU A 196 6.68 6.79 -19.17
C LEU A 196 6.87 5.69 -20.22
N GLU A 197 6.35 4.51 -19.95
CA GLU A 197 6.28 3.37 -20.86
C GLU A 197 4.90 2.71 -20.73
N ALA A 198 4.60 1.74 -21.58
CA ALA A 198 3.33 1.01 -21.52
C ALA A 198 3.13 0.30 -20.16
N LEU A 199 4.17 -0.33 -19.62
CA LEU A 199 4.19 -0.76 -18.23
C LEU A 199 5.00 0.25 -17.42
N THR A 200 4.41 0.92 -16.47
CA THR A 200 5.07 1.95 -15.64
C THR A 200 4.84 1.67 -14.17
N VAL A 201 5.91 1.73 -13.38
CA VAL A 201 5.84 1.65 -11.91
C VAL A 201 6.09 3.03 -11.31
N SER A 202 5.28 3.41 -10.34
CA SER A 202 5.35 4.72 -9.68
C SER A 202 5.26 4.59 -8.17
N THR A 203 5.97 5.42 -7.43
CA THR A 203 5.64 5.61 -6.01
C THR A 203 4.36 6.45 -5.87
N TYR A 204 3.64 6.31 -4.73
CA TYR A 204 2.45 7.14 -4.45
C TYR A 204 2.75 8.63 -4.55
N ASP A 205 3.90 9.09 -4.00
CA ASP A 205 4.31 10.51 -4.10
C ASP A 205 4.48 10.97 -5.55
N SER A 206 5.12 10.16 -6.38
CA SER A 206 5.35 10.49 -7.79
C SER A 206 4.07 10.40 -8.61
N ALA A 207 3.23 9.39 -8.35
CA ALA A 207 1.92 9.25 -8.99
C ALA A 207 1.01 10.44 -8.67
N TYR A 208 1.00 10.92 -7.43
CA TYR A 208 0.26 12.11 -7.03
C TYR A 208 0.61 13.34 -7.89
N LEU A 209 1.90 13.53 -8.18
CA LEU A 209 2.37 14.66 -9.00
C LEU A 209 2.11 14.48 -10.51
N LYS A 210 1.84 13.27 -10.98
CA LYS A 210 1.74 12.93 -12.41
C LYS A 210 0.36 12.50 -12.87
N ALA A 211 -0.53 12.08 -11.96
CA ALA A 211 -1.83 11.49 -12.31
C ALA A 211 -2.63 12.33 -13.29
N GLU A 212 -2.64 13.65 -13.14
CA GLU A 212 -3.34 14.57 -14.05
C GLU A 212 -2.79 14.53 -15.49
N ALA A 213 -1.46 14.43 -15.62
CA ALA A 213 -0.79 14.46 -16.91
C ALA A 213 -0.79 13.13 -17.67
N VAL A 214 -0.99 12.01 -16.96
CA VAL A 214 -0.91 10.65 -17.54
C VAL A 214 -2.19 9.85 -17.32
N GLY A 215 -3.26 10.50 -16.87
CA GLY A 215 -4.47 9.81 -16.45
C GLY A 215 -5.24 9.10 -17.57
N ASP A 216 -4.96 9.43 -18.82
CA ASP A 216 -5.51 8.84 -20.04
C ASP A 216 -4.60 7.79 -20.71
N ARG A 217 -3.46 7.45 -20.08
CA ARG A 217 -2.42 6.63 -20.71
C ARG A 217 -2.49 5.14 -20.35
N PHE A 218 -3.34 4.74 -19.41
CA PHE A 218 -3.39 3.39 -18.87
C PHE A 218 -4.78 2.79 -18.93
N GLY A 219 -4.86 1.52 -19.32
CA GLY A 219 -6.08 0.72 -19.28
C GLY A 219 -6.30 0.03 -17.93
N LEU A 220 -5.20 -0.25 -17.22
CA LEU A 220 -5.19 -0.85 -15.88
C LEU A 220 -4.37 0.01 -14.91
N VAL A 221 -4.86 0.15 -13.69
CA VAL A 221 -4.06 0.63 -12.56
C VAL A 221 -4.07 -0.41 -11.43
N VAL A 222 -2.86 -0.76 -10.96
CA VAL A 222 -2.65 -1.64 -9.81
C VAL A 222 -2.14 -0.80 -8.65
N PHE A 223 -2.87 -0.78 -7.54
CA PHE A 223 -2.46 -0.13 -6.31
C PHE A 223 -1.95 -1.19 -5.34
N ASP A 224 -0.64 -1.32 -5.20
CA ASP A 224 -0.06 -2.19 -4.19
C ASP A 224 -0.05 -1.49 -2.84
N GLU A 225 -0.34 -2.23 -1.77
CA GLU A 225 -0.66 -1.72 -0.44
C GLU A 225 -1.70 -0.59 -0.50
N THR A 226 -2.83 -0.90 -1.14
CA THR A 226 -3.90 0.06 -1.50
C THR A 226 -4.47 0.84 -0.32
N HIS A 227 -4.24 0.39 0.93
CA HIS A 227 -4.62 1.11 2.13
C HIS A 227 -3.95 2.50 2.26
N HIS A 228 -2.86 2.77 1.52
CA HIS A 228 -2.23 4.09 1.44
C HIS A 228 -3.12 5.13 0.75
N LEU A 229 -3.99 4.72 -0.17
CA LEU A 229 -4.96 5.63 -0.82
C LEU A 229 -5.93 6.28 0.16
N GLY A 230 -6.12 5.71 1.35
CA GLY A 230 -6.94 6.32 2.40
C GLY A 230 -6.38 7.63 2.97
N GLY A 231 -5.12 7.97 2.71
CA GLY A 231 -4.45 9.19 3.14
C GLY A 231 -4.92 10.45 2.40
N GLU A 232 -4.85 11.61 3.06
CA GLU A 232 -5.08 12.90 2.39
C GLU A 232 -4.03 13.11 1.28
N GLY A 233 -4.48 13.46 0.08
CA GLY A 233 -3.66 13.68 -1.11
C GLY A 233 -3.62 12.48 -2.05
N TYR A 234 -3.27 11.28 -1.58
CA TYR A 234 -3.14 10.13 -2.48
C TYR A 234 -4.44 9.69 -3.15
N ARG A 235 -5.59 10.04 -2.59
CA ARG A 235 -6.91 9.86 -3.22
C ARG A 235 -7.02 10.50 -4.60
N ASP A 236 -6.34 11.63 -4.80
CA ASP A 236 -6.38 12.32 -6.09
C ASP A 236 -5.68 11.51 -7.18
N ILE A 237 -4.74 10.63 -6.87
CA ILE A 237 -4.18 9.69 -7.83
C ILE A 237 -5.30 8.88 -8.48
N ALA A 238 -6.09 8.17 -7.65
CA ALA A 238 -7.16 7.33 -8.15
C ALA A 238 -8.30 8.13 -8.81
N ARG A 239 -8.56 9.36 -8.35
CA ARG A 239 -9.60 10.24 -8.93
C ARG A 239 -9.27 10.76 -10.31
N LEU A 240 -8.01 11.08 -10.57
CA LEU A 240 -7.55 11.70 -11.81
C LEU A 240 -7.32 10.69 -12.92
N LEU A 241 -7.01 9.42 -12.59
CA LEU A 241 -6.79 8.37 -13.58
C LEU A 241 -8.11 7.90 -14.20
N ALA A 242 -8.15 7.83 -15.54
CA ALA A 242 -9.29 7.31 -16.30
C ALA A 242 -9.21 5.79 -16.55
N ALA A 243 -8.18 5.10 -16.06
CA ALA A 243 -8.03 3.65 -16.20
C ALA A 243 -9.33 2.93 -15.78
N PRO A 244 -9.98 2.18 -16.68
CA PRO A 244 -11.25 1.50 -16.39
C PRO A 244 -11.06 0.29 -15.48
N ALA A 245 -9.96 -0.46 -15.66
CA ALA A 245 -9.62 -1.58 -14.79
C ALA A 245 -8.79 -1.10 -13.60
N ARG A 246 -9.17 -1.55 -12.38
CA ARG A 246 -8.57 -1.11 -11.13
C ARG A 246 -8.41 -2.27 -10.17
N LEU A 247 -7.18 -2.57 -9.80
CA LEU A 247 -6.84 -3.63 -8.87
C LEU A 247 -6.17 -3.05 -7.62
N GLY A 248 -6.80 -3.22 -6.47
CA GLY A 248 -6.19 -2.93 -5.18
C GLY A 248 -5.65 -4.21 -4.55
N LEU A 249 -4.39 -4.20 -4.13
CA LEU A 249 -3.74 -5.29 -3.41
C LEU A 249 -3.38 -4.80 -2.00
N THR A 250 -3.77 -5.53 -0.98
CA THR A 250 -3.44 -5.17 0.41
C THR A 250 -3.38 -6.39 1.31
N ALA A 251 -2.64 -6.30 2.41
CA ALA A 251 -2.69 -7.28 3.47
C ALA A 251 -3.76 -6.94 4.53
N THR A 252 -4.22 -5.70 4.56
CA THR A 252 -5.20 -5.21 5.54
C THR A 252 -6.09 -4.18 4.89
N PHE A 253 -7.36 -4.51 4.69
CA PHE A 253 -8.32 -3.61 4.05
C PHE A 253 -9.05 -2.74 5.06
N GLU A 254 -9.61 -3.34 6.09
CA GLU A 254 -10.36 -2.61 7.11
C GLU A 254 -9.46 -1.74 7.98
N ARG A 255 -9.83 -0.47 8.12
CA ARG A 255 -9.12 0.51 8.95
C ARG A 255 -10.05 1.11 9.99
N ALA A 256 -9.54 1.29 11.20
CA ALA A 256 -10.30 1.88 12.31
C ALA A 256 -10.71 3.36 12.07
N ASP A 257 -10.09 4.05 11.11
CA ASP A 257 -10.40 5.44 10.74
C ASP A 257 -11.46 5.55 9.62
N GLY A 258 -11.99 4.42 9.12
CA GLY A 258 -12.99 4.37 8.05
C GLY A 258 -12.44 4.73 6.65
N ALA A 259 -11.12 4.80 6.48
CA ALA A 259 -10.51 5.19 5.20
C ALA A 259 -10.75 4.17 4.08
N HIS A 260 -11.08 2.90 4.42
CA HIS A 260 -11.43 1.85 3.46
C HIS A 260 -12.68 2.17 2.62
N GLU A 261 -13.68 2.89 3.18
CA GLU A 261 -14.88 3.30 2.43
C GLU A 261 -14.52 4.15 1.20
N ARG A 262 -13.45 4.94 1.31
CA ARG A 262 -12.97 5.78 0.20
C ARG A 262 -12.15 5.00 -0.82
N VAL A 263 -11.47 3.95 -0.37
CA VAL A 263 -10.79 3.01 -1.28
C VAL A 263 -11.82 2.26 -2.10
N GLU A 264 -12.91 1.80 -1.48
CA GLU A 264 -14.03 1.17 -2.19
C GLU A 264 -14.64 2.09 -3.25
N GLU A 265 -14.80 3.36 -2.93
CA GLU A 265 -15.31 4.35 -3.87
C GLU A 265 -14.41 4.54 -5.09
N LEU A 266 -13.09 4.52 -4.91
CA LEU A 266 -12.12 4.91 -5.93
C LEU A 266 -11.52 3.72 -6.70
N VAL A 267 -11.39 2.56 -6.06
CA VAL A 267 -10.79 1.36 -6.63
C VAL A 267 -11.85 0.29 -6.92
N GLY A 268 -12.80 0.13 -6.01
CA GLY A 268 -13.85 -0.87 -6.04
C GLY A 268 -14.00 -1.60 -4.71
N PRO A 269 -15.02 -2.46 -4.55
CA PRO A 269 -15.30 -3.18 -3.31
C PRO A 269 -14.19 -4.19 -3.00
N LEU A 270 -14.14 -4.64 -1.74
CA LEU A 270 -13.39 -5.84 -1.37
C LEU A 270 -14.06 -7.06 -2.01
N VAL A 271 -13.41 -7.68 -2.99
CA VAL A 271 -13.99 -8.77 -3.79
C VAL A 271 -13.54 -10.16 -3.34
N HIS A 272 -12.35 -10.24 -2.75
CA HIS A 272 -11.84 -11.50 -2.20
C HIS A 272 -10.95 -11.25 -0.98
N ARG A 273 -11.08 -12.15 0.00
CA ARG A 273 -10.25 -12.14 1.22
C ARG A 273 -9.75 -13.55 1.50
N VAL A 274 -8.43 -13.68 1.65
CA VAL A 274 -7.80 -14.91 2.11
C VAL A 274 -7.37 -14.73 3.55
N ALA A 275 -7.86 -15.57 4.46
CA ALA A 275 -7.43 -15.51 5.85
C ALA A 275 -6.04 -16.12 6.04
N VAL A 276 -5.32 -15.64 7.07
CA VAL A 276 -3.99 -16.20 7.41
C VAL A 276 -4.09 -17.67 7.76
N ASP A 277 -5.19 -18.05 8.43
CA ASP A 277 -5.43 -19.43 8.85
C ASP A 277 -5.65 -20.39 7.68
N ASP A 278 -6.21 -19.90 6.56
CA ASP A 278 -6.43 -20.67 5.34
C ASP A 278 -5.10 -21.01 4.62
N LEU A 279 -4.05 -20.21 4.87
CA LEU A 279 -2.71 -20.42 4.33
C LEU A 279 -1.76 -21.10 5.34
N ALA A 280 -2.19 -21.25 6.60
CA ALA A 280 -1.38 -21.85 7.66
C ALA A 280 -1.24 -23.36 7.42
N GLY A 281 -0.03 -23.81 7.18
CA GLY A 281 0.33 -25.22 7.00
C GLY A 281 0.95 -25.54 5.66
N ASP A 282 0.44 -25.01 4.55
CA ASP A 282 0.99 -25.28 3.21
C ASP A 282 1.81 -24.12 2.64
N HIS A 283 1.61 -22.86 3.09
CA HIS A 283 2.15 -21.69 2.42
C HIS A 283 2.77 -20.62 3.32
N LEU A 284 2.48 -20.64 4.63
CA LEU A 284 3.16 -19.79 5.62
C LEU A 284 3.95 -20.67 6.58
N ALA A 285 5.23 -20.35 6.77
CA ALA A 285 6.06 -21.10 7.70
C ALA A 285 5.49 -21.01 9.12
N SER A 286 5.16 -22.17 9.70
CA SER A 286 4.83 -22.23 11.11
C SER A 286 6.10 -21.97 11.93
N TYR A 287 6.02 -21.09 12.90
CA TYR A 287 7.11 -20.80 13.84
C TYR A 287 6.68 -21.09 15.28
N ASP A 288 7.66 -21.35 16.13
CA ASP A 288 7.44 -21.53 17.56
C ASP A 288 7.66 -20.18 18.27
N LEU A 289 6.62 -19.68 18.94
CA LEU A 289 6.70 -18.44 19.72
C LEU A 289 7.23 -18.74 21.13
N LYS A 290 8.34 -18.10 21.48
CA LYS A 290 8.91 -18.13 22.83
C LYS A 290 8.91 -16.74 23.42
N ARG A 291 8.26 -16.56 24.57
CA ARG A 291 8.25 -15.31 25.30
C ARG A 291 9.25 -15.35 26.44
N ILE A 292 10.05 -14.29 26.55
CA ILE A 292 10.99 -14.07 27.64
C ILE A 292 10.56 -12.80 28.37
N GLU A 293 10.29 -12.92 29.63
CA GLU A 293 9.95 -11.81 30.52
C GLU A 293 11.21 -11.40 31.28
N VAL A 294 11.56 -10.12 31.23
CA VAL A 294 12.76 -9.56 31.87
C VAL A 294 12.38 -8.45 32.84
N SER A 295 13.03 -8.39 33.96
CA SER A 295 12.82 -7.31 34.95
C SER A 295 13.69 -6.11 34.63
N LEU A 296 13.19 -4.90 34.94
CA LEU A 296 14.01 -3.69 34.96
C LEU A 296 15.02 -3.78 36.12
N THR A 297 16.20 -3.22 35.94
CA THR A 297 17.12 -3.00 37.07
C THR A 297 16.46 -2.06 38.11
N PRO A 298 16.90 -2.06 39.36
CA PRO A 298 16.35 -1.12 40.39
C PRO A 298 16.39 0.33 39.93
N GLU A 299 17.48 0.75 39.33
CA GLU A 299 17.69 2.10 38.84
C GLU A 299 16.76 2.44 37.66
N GLU A 300 16.60 1.51 36.69
CA GLU A 300 15.66 1.65 35.58
C GLU A 300 14.22 1.74 36.08
N ARG A 301 13.87 0.93 37.07
CA ARG A 301 12.53 0.89 37.67
C ARG A 301 12.18 2.22 38.33
N ASP A 302 13.08 2.73 39.16
CA ASP A 302 12.88 4.04 39.84
C ASP A 302 12.63 5.15 38.82
N VAL A 303 13.45 5.22 37.77
CA VAL A 303 13.30 6.25 36.73
C VAL A 303 12.04 6.01 35.89
N TYR A 304 11.68 4.76 35.59
CA TYR A 304 10.46 4.41 34.87
C TYR A 304 9.22 4.86 35.69
N GLU A 305 9.13 4.51 36.95
CA GLU A 305 7.99 4.84 37.83
C GLU A 305 7.85 6.33 38.01
N GLU A 306 8.96 7.09 38.31
CA GLU A 306 8.95 8.52 38.41
C GLU A 306 8.36 9.19 37.17
N ASN A 307 8.79 8.78 35.97
CA ASN A 307 8.31 9.35 34.70
C ASN A 307 6.86 8.94 34.41
N GLN A 308 6.45 7.74 34.76
CA GLN A 308 5.05 7.30 34.65
C GLN A 308 4.13 8.11 35.57
N ASP A 309 4.59 8.41 36.79
CA ASP A 309 3.84 9.21 37.77
C ASP A 309 3.66 10.66 37.27
N VAL A 310 4.69 11.27 36.74
CA VAL A 310 4.59 12.61 36.12
C VAL A 310 3.53 12.62 35.01
N PHE A 311 3.53 11.65 34.13
CA PHE A 311 2.59 11.56 33.02
C PHE A 311 1.15 11.31 33.49
N THR A 312 0.95 10.32 34.36
CA THR A 312 -0.39 9.92 34.83
C THR A 312 -1.00 11.01 35.73
N SER A 313 -0.20 11.65 36.58
CA SER A 313 -0.62 12.77 37.41
C SER A 313 -1.05 13.99 36.59
N TYR A 314 -0.39 14.27 35.47
CA TYR A 314 -0.80 15.32 34.53
C TYR A 314 -2.15 14.98 33.90
N LEU A 315 -2.34 13.76 33.39
CA LEU A 315 -3.60 13.32 32.78
C LEU A 315 -4.76 13.44 33.79
N ALA A 316 -4.55 13.00 35.02
CA ALA A 316 -5.56 13.07 36.07
C ALA A 316 -5.96 14.52 36.38
N ARG A 317 -4.98 15.44 36.52
CA ARG A 317 -5.23 16.86 36.82
C ARG A 317 -5.87 17.61 35.64
N SER A 318 -5.52 17.26 34.40
CA SER A 318 -6.03 17.93 33.22
C SER A 318 -7.35 17.34 32.70
N ASN A 319 -7.88 16.31 33.37
CA ASN A 319 -9.06 15.54 32.95
C ASN A 319 -8.99 15.05 31.50
N ILE A 320 -7.79 14.73 31.01
CA ILE A 320 -7.55 14.20 29.67
C ILE A 320 -7.62 12.67 29.71
N GLN A 321 -8.48 12.09 28.90
CA GLN A 321 -8.55 10.66 28.69
C GLN A 321 -8.00 10.33 27.31
N LEU A 322 -6.93 9.55 27.25
CA LEU A 322 -6.33 9.09 25.99
C LEU A 322 -7.04 7.82 25.52
N ARG A 323 -8.13 7.98 24.77
CA ARG A 323 -8.90 6.86 24.19
C ARG A 323 -8.63 6.67 22.70
N SER A 324 -8.10 7.70 22.04
CA SER A 324 -7.90 7.71 20.59
C SER A 324 -6.63 8.46 20.19
N GLY A 325 -6.17 8.28 18.96
CA GLY A 325 -5.07 9.06 18.40
C GLY A 325 -5.35 10.57 18.34
N SER A 326 -6.63 10.97 18.23
CA SER A 326 -7.02 12.38 18.28
C SER A 326 -6.83 13.01 19.65
N ASP A 327 -7.01 12.23 20.73
CA ASP A 327 -6.75 12.70 22.09
C ASP A 327 -5.26 12.95 22.31
N TYR A 328 -4.43 12.04 21.80
CA TYR A 328 -2.97 12.22 21.84
C TYR A 328 -2.52 13.44 21.05
N ARG A 329 -3.05 13.65 19.83
CA ARG A 329 -2.75 14.85 19.03
C ARG A 329 -3.12 16.14 19.77
N ARG A 330 -4.28 16.17 20.43
CA ARG A 330 -4.67 17.32 21.26
C ARG A 330 -3.69 17.58 22.40
N LEU A 331 -3.19 16.53 23.06
CA LEU A 331 -2.17 16.66 24.09
C LEU A 331 -0.86 17.21 23.53
N VAL A 332 -0.43 16.74 22.36
CA VAL A 332 0.76 17.25 21.64
C VAL A 332 0.57 18.73 21.29
N MET A 333 -0.58 19.12 20.73
CA MET A 333 -0.85 20.53 20.43
C MET A 333 -0.83 21.41 21.69
N ARG A 334 -1.40 20.92 22.80
CA ARG A 334 -1.40 21.63 24.08
C ARG A 334 0.02 21.82 24.64
N SER A 335 0.93 20.89 24.41
CA SER A 335 2.32 20.98 24.86
C SER A 335 3.10 22.15 24.27
N GLY A 336 2.62 22.74 23.18
CA GLY A 336 3.18 23.95 22.59
C GLY A 336 2.98 25.22 23.47
N SER A 337 1.93 25.24 24.29
CA SER A 337 1.59 26.39 25.16
C SER A 337 1.55 26.08 26.66
N ASP A 338 1.52 24.81 27.02
CA ASP A 338 1.45 24.34 28.43
C ASP A 338 2.75 23.59 28.79
N PRO A 339 3.65 24.19 29.58
CA PRO A 339 4.90 23.56 30.01
C PRO A 339 4.69 22.24 30.75
N ALA A 340 3.59 22.10 31.54
CA ALA A 340 3.30 20.85 32.24
C ALA A 340 2.85 19.74 31.31
N ALA A 341 2.12 20.06 30.23
CA ALA A 341 1.81 19.10 29.16
C ALA A 341 3.07 18.60 28.45
N ARG A 342 4.00 19.54 28.20
CA ARG A 342 5.28 19.21 27.56
C ARG A 342 6.13 18.29 28.43
N GLU A 343 6.21 18.60 29.73
CA GLU A 343 6.94 17.77 30.70
C GLU A 343 6.34 16.38 30.80
N ALA A 344 5.01 16.27 30.86
CA ALA A 344 4.31 14.97 30.87
C ALA A 344 4.59 14.15 29.61
N LEU A 345 4.62 14.78 28.43
CA LEU A 345 4.96 14.07 27.19
C LEU A 345 6.43 13.62 27.16
N LEU A 346 7.36 14.42 27.64
CA LEU A 346 8.77 14.06 27.76
C LEU A 346 8.98 12.94 28.78
N ALA A 347 8.28 12.98 29.91
CA ALA A 347 8.31 11.91 30.90
C ALA A 347 7.77 10.58 30.30
N ARG A 348 6.65 10.62 29.58
CA ARG A 348 6.14 9.44 28.86
C ARG A 348 7.16 8.89 27.86
N LYS A 349 7.85 9.77 27.11
CA LYS A 349 8.88 9.35 26.16
C LYS A 349 10.02 8.63 26.89
N ARG A 350 10.55 9.19 27.99
CA ARG A 350 11.63 8.59 28.79
C ARG A 350 11.22 7.24 29.39
N ALA A 351 10.03 7.15 29.99
CA ALA A 351 9.53 5.88 30.51
C ALA A 351 9.44 4.81 29.40
N ARG A 352 9.00 5.20 28.20
CA ARG A 352 8.95 4.29 27.05
C ARG A 352 10.35 3.84 26.60
N GLU A 353 11.31 4.73 26.54
CA GLU A 353 12.70 4.42 26.17
C GLU A 353 13.31 3.39 27.13
N ILE A 354 13.15 3.56 28.45
CA ILE A 354 13.59 2.60 29.46
C ILE A 354 12.93 1.23 29.24
N MET A 355 11.62 1.22 29.12
CA MET A 355 10.86 -0.03 28.91
C MET A 355 11.32 -0.80 27.67
N LEU A 356 11.63 -0.11 26.57
CA LEU A 356 11.97 -0.71 25.30
C LEU A 356 13.43 -1.13 25.18
N ALA A 357 14.34 -0.48 25.90
CA ALA A 357 15.79 -0.64 25.82
C ALA A 357 16.43 -1.03 27.15
N SER A 358 15.71 -1.75 28.03
CA SER A 358 16.25 -2.16 29.33
C SER A 358 17.46 -3.09 29.21
N GLU A 359 18.36 -3.02 30.19
CA GLU A 359 19.57 -3.88 30.26
C GLU A 359 19.17 -5.35 30.23
N GLY A 360 18.13 -5.75 30.95
CA GLY A 360 17.62 -7.12 30.94
C GLY A 360 17.21 -7.63 29.55
N LYS A 361 16.74 -6.74 28.64
CA LYS A 361 16.45 -7.12 27.25
C LYS A 361 17.71 -7.38 26.44
N LEU A 362 18.73 -6.57 26.65
CA LEU A 362 20.02 -6.73 25.96
C LEU A 362 20.75 -7.98 26.43
N ASP A 363 20.67 -8.30 27.73
CA ASP A 363 21.22 -9.55 28.27
C ASP A 363 20.47 -10.76 27.75
N ALA A 364 19.13 -10.73 27.71
CA ALA A 364 18.34 -11.80 27.11
C ALA A 364 18.66 -11.97 25.62
N LEU A 365 18.90 -10.87 24.88
CA LEU A 365 19.32 -10.95 23.48
C LEU A 365 20.69 -11.62 23.36
N GLU A 366 21.65 -11.32 24.25
CA GLU A 366 22.97 -11.95 24.25
C GLU A 366 22.86 -13.47 24.42
N ASP A 367 22.06 -13.91 25.40
CA ASP A 367 21.82 -15.34 25.66
C ASP A 367 21.16 -16.00 24.42
N ILE A 368 20.15 -15.39 23.82
CA ILE A 368 19.50 -15.91 22.61
C ILE A 368 20.51 -16.04 21.46
N LEU A 369 21.30 -15.00 21.22
CA LEU A 369 22.29 -15.00 20.13
C LEU A 369 23.40 -16.03 20.36
N ASP A 370 23.75 -16.30 21.61
CA ASP A 370 24.74 -17.31 21.98
C ASP A 370 24.21 -18.73 21.85
N ASP A 371 22.96 -18.97 22.22
CA ASP A 371 22.30 -20.27 22.08
C ASP A 371 22.06 -20.64 20.60
N HIS A 372 21.96 -19.65 19.73
CA HIS A 372 21.63 -19.79 18.30
C HIS A 372 22.80 -19.35 17.39
N ARG A 373 24.04 -19.72 17.75
CA ARG A 373 25.21 -19.38 16.94
C ARG A 373 25.14 -20.02 15.55
N GLY A 374 25.32 -19.18 14.53
CA GLY A 374 25.33 -19.62 13.13
C GLY A 374 23.93 -19.68 12.48
N GLU A 375 22.87 -19.43 13.22
CA GLU A 375 21.53 -19.29 12.65
C GLU A 375 21.32 -17.89 12.06
N ARG A 376 20.65 -17.83 10.92
CA ARG A 376 20.25 -16.52 10.35
C ARG A 376 19.18 -15.87 11.22
N THR A 377 19.54 -14.74 11.83
CA THR A 377 18.77 -14.07 12.87
C THR A 377 18.46 -12.63 12.49
N ILE A 378 17.21 -12.23 12.65
CA ILE A 378 16.79 -10.83 12.52
C ILE A 378 16.30 -10.34 13.88
N VAL A 379 16.86 -9.21 14.33
CA VAL A 379 16.47 -8.55 15.58
C VAL A 379 15.62 -7.32 15.25
N PHE A 380 14.42 -7.25 15.78
CA PHE A 380 13.48 -6.15 15.59
C PHE A 380 13.47 -5.22 16.79
N THR A 381 13.58 -3.92 16.54
CA THR A 381 13.54 -2.87 17.56
C THR A 381 12.50 -1.79 17.23
N ALA A 382 11.98 -1.10 18.25
CA ALA A 382 10.96 -0.05 18.07
C ALA A 382 11.52 1.31 17.65
N SER A 383 12.83 1.50 17.68
CA SER A 383 13.48 2.78 17.35
C SER A 383 14.84 2.58 16.67
N ASN A 384 15.28 3.61 15.93
CA ASN A 384 16.61 3.58 15.34
C ASN A 384 17.72 3.61 16.38
N ASP A 385 17.53 4.39 17.46
CA ASP A 385 18.54 4.50 18.51
C ASP A 385 18.83 3.11 19.11
N LEU A 386 17.78 2.37 19.48
CA LEU A 386 17.95 1.00 19.97
C LEU A 386 18.55 0.06 18.91
N ALA A 387 18.23 0.24 17.64
CA ALA A 387 18.85 -0.57 16.58
C ALA A 387 20.37 -0.31 16.48
N TYR A 388 20.79 0.95 16.65
CA TYR A 388 22.21 1.29 16.67
C TYR A 388 22.91 0.80 17.94
N ASP A 389 22.28 0.90 19.12
CA ASP A 389 22.82 0.36 20.37
C ASP A 389 23.05 -1.14 20.29
N VAL A 390 22.09 -1.89 19.73
CA VAL A 390 22.21 -3.32 19.47
C VAL A 390 23.32 -3.61 18.44
N ALA A 391 23.37 -2.83 17.36
CA ALA A 391 24.38 -2.99 16.31
C ALA A 391 25.80 -2.80 16.88
N GLU A 392 26.01 -1.80 17.74
CA GLU A 392 27.30 -1.52 18.37
C GLU A 392 27.67 -2.60 19.40
N ARG A 393 26.74 -2.98 20.30
CA ARG A 393 27.00 -3.99 21.35
C ARG A 393 27.31 -5.36 20.77
N PHE A 394 26.61 -5.79 19.73
CA PHE A 394 26.72 -7.13 19.18
C PHE A 394 27.52 -7.21 17.86
N LEU A 395 28.04 -6.10 17.35
CA LEU A 395 28.80 -5.98 16.12
C LEU A 395 28.06 -6.58 14.92
N ILE A 396 26.78 -6.23 14.77
CA ILE A 396 25.92 -6.67 13.68
C ILE A 396 25.42 -5.48 12.85
N PRO A 397 25.21 -5.62 11.53
CA PRO A 397 24.75 -4.51 10.69
C PRO A 397 23.33 -4.08 11.08
N ALA A 398 23.07 -2.76 11.03
CA ALA A 398 21.77 -2.17 11.30
C ALA A 398 21.10 -1.66 10.03
N ILE A 399 19.81 -1.93 9.89
CA ILE A 399 18.96 -1.36 8.85
C ILE A 399 17.92 -0.45 9.53
N THR A 400 18.00 0.84 9.23
CA THR A 400 17.08 1.86 9.76
C THR A 400 16.54 2.71 8.62
N HIS A 401 15.60 3.63 8.89
CA HIS A 401 15.13 4.58 7.86
C HIS A 401 16.23 5.53 7.35
N GLN A 402 17.35 5.65 8.09
CA GLN A 402 18.50 6.46 7.70
C GLN A 402 19.50 5.68 6.83
N THR A 403 19.36 4.35 6.76
CA THR A 403 20.20 3.50 5.91
C THR A 403 19.84 3.75 4.45
N GLY A 404 20.80 4.18 3.65
CA GLY A 404 20.60 4.44 2.21
C GLY A 404 20.19 3.18 1.45
N THR A 405 19.45 3.33 0.36
CA THR A 405 18.90 2.20 -0.43
C THR A 405 20.03 1.25 -0.91
N SER A 406 21.16 1.78 -1.38
CA SER A 406 22.32 0.99 -1.82
C SER A 406 22.94 0.17 -0.68
N GLU A 407 23.13 0.81 0.49
CA GLU A 407 23.68 0.16 1.68
C GLU A 407 22.75 -0.92 2.21
N ARG A 408 21.44 -0.64 2.26
CA ARG A 408 20.41 -1.59 2.66
C ARG A 408 20.43 -2.83 1.77
N ARG A 409 20.48 -2.64 0.45
CA ARG A 409 20.59 -3.73 -0.53
C ARG A 409 21.83 -4.58 -0.27
N GLU A 410 22.98 -3.97 -0.08
CA GLU A 410 24.24 -4.68 0.22
C GLU A 410 24.15 -5.50 1.52
N ILE A 411 23.55 -4.93 2.58
CA ILE A 411 23.37 -5.66 3.85
C ILE A 411 22.47 -6.87 3.65
N LEU A 412 21.33 -6.73 2.94
CA LEU A 412 20.39 -7.81 2.69
C LEU A 412 20.97 -8.89 1.77
N GLU A 413 21.73 -8.52 0.73
CA GLU A 413 22.44 -9.48 -0.13
C GLU A 413 23.46 -10.29 0.68
N ARG A 414 24.28 -9.65 1.49
CA ARG A 414 25.26 -10.33 2.36
C ARG A 414 24.58 -11.20 3.42
N PHE A 415 23.39 -10.84 3.88
CA PHE A 415 22.60 -11.67 4.78
C PHE A 415 22.00 -12.87 4.02
N ARG A 416 21.56 -12.71 2.77
CA ARG A 416 21.08 -13.79 1.90
C ARG A 416 22.17 -14.80 1.60
N ASP A 417 23.38 -14.32 1.31
CA ASP A 417 24.55 -15.16 0.99
C ASP A 417 25.21 -15.79 2.23
N GLY A 418 24.73 -15.42 3.43
CA GLY A 418 25.28 -15.95 4.69
C GLY A 418 26.59 -15.29 5.13
N ALA A 419 27.06 -14.23 4.44
CA ALA A 419 28.21 -13.45 4.90
C ALA A 419 27.89 -12.69 6.19
N TYR A 420 26.64 -12.24 6.34
CA TYR A 420 26.08 -11.83 7.60
C TYR A 420 25.07 -12.88 8.08
N THR A 421 25.22 -13.34 9.30
CA THR A 421 24.25 -14.28 9.92
C THR A 421 23.23 -13.56 10.80
N ARG A 422 23.49 -12.29 11.12
CA ARG A 422 22.65 -11.48 12.03
C ARG A 422 22.49 -10.09 11.49
N VAL A 423 21.29 -9.54 11.61
CA VAL A 423 20.95 -8.15 11.23
C VAL A 423 19.98 -7.60 12.28
N VAL A 424 20.16 -6.35 12.66
CA VAL A 424 19.18 -5.63 13.48
C VAL A 424 18.45 -4.59 12.63
N THR A 425 17.15 -4.42 12.88
CA THR A 425 16.34 -3.45 12.17
C THR A 425 15.42 -2.70 13.11
N SER A 426 15.21 -1.43 12.82
CA SER A 426 14.05 -0.69 13.32
C SER A 426 12.82 -1.03 12.46
N ASN A 427 11.70 -0.36 12.67
CA ASN A 427 10.43 -0.58 11.94
C ASN A 427 10.50 -0.49 10.39
N VAL A 428 11.68 -0.34 9.81
CA VAL A 428 11.90 -0.08 8.37
C VAL A 428 11.70 -1.29 7.46
N LEU A 429 11.74 -2.52 8.01
CA LEU A 429 11.40 -3.72 7.23
C LEU A 429 9.88 -3.94 7.15
N ASP A 430 9.10 -2.92 7.47
CA ASP A 430 7.66 -3.01 7.64
C ASP A 430 6.90 -3.13 6.32
N GLU A 431 7.38 -2.49 5.25
CA GLU A 431 6.64 -2.43 3.98
C GLU A 431 7.58 -2.65 2.79
N GLY A 432 7.32 -3.71 2.04
CA GLY A 432 7.83 -3.88 0.69
C GLY A 432 9.29 -4.24 0.51
N ILE A 433 10.01 -4.64 1.55
CA ILE A 433 11.38 -5.11 1.42
C ILE A 433 11.38 -6.65 1.37
N ASP A 434 11.99 -7.20 0.32
CA ASP A 434 12.28 -8.64 0.23
C ASP A 434 13.41 -8.99 1.23
N VAL A 435 12.99 -9.34 2.45
CA VAL A 435 13.90 -9.75 3.51
C VAL A 435 14.27 -11.21 3.29
N PRO A 436 15.57 -11.53 3.20
CA PRO A 436 16.00 -12.92 3.05
C PRO A 436 15.55 -13.79 4.23
N ASP A 437 15.28 -15.04 3.94
CA ASP A 437 14.79 -16.02 4.91
C ASP A 437 15.68 -16.10 6.15
N ALA A 438 15.05 -15.99 7.33
CA ALA A 438 15.69 -16.20 8.62
C ALA A 438 15.06 -17.40 9.34
N SER A 439 15.85 -18.14 10.12
CA SER A 439 15.35 -19.24 10.97
C SER A 439 15.03 -18.77 12.39
N LEU A 440 15.47 -17.55 12.74
CA LEU A 440 15.29 -16.95 14.05
C LEU A 440 14.91 -15.48 13.93
N ALA A 441 13.88 -15.07 14.65
CA ALA A 441 13.55 -13.67 14.86
C ALA A 441 13.51 -13.34 16.34
N VAL A 442 14.03 -12.17 16.71
CA VAL A 442 13.97 -11.65 18.08
C VAL A 442 13.30 -10.29 18.07
N VAL A 443 12.23 -10.13 18.81
CA VAL A 443 11.53 -8.88 19.00
C VAL A 443 11.87 -8.34 20.36
N LEU A 444 12.76 -7.34 20.41
CA LEU A 444 13.10 -6.64 21.64
C LEU A 444 12.04 -5.64 22.02
N SER A 445 11.36 -5.07 21.02
CA SER A 445 10.30 -4.10 21.27
C SER A 445 9.44 -4.00 20.01
N GLY A 446 8.14 -4.16 20.13
CA GLY A 446 7.19 -4.08 19.03
C GLY A 446 6.27 -2.88 19.16
N SER A 447 6.16 -2.07 18.09
CA SER A 447 5.07 -1.14 17.88
C SER A 447 4.24 -1.68 16.72
N GLY A 448 2.98 -1.99 16.94
CA GLY A 448 2.12 -2.43 15.85
C GLY A 448 0.97 -3.29 16.34
N SER A 449 -0.03 -3.49 15.50
CA SER A 449 -1.09 -4.46 15.76
C SER A 449 -0.50 -5.88 15.67
N GLU A 450 -1.04 -6.80 16.47
CA GLU A 450 -0.69 -8.22 16.44
C GLU A 450 -0.69 -8.79 15.00
N ARG A 451 -1.67 -8.37 14.22
CA ARG A 451 -1.89 -8.81 12.85
C ARG A 451 -0.77 -8.40 11.89
N GLU A 452 -0.36 -7.12 11.92
CA GLU A 452 0.74 -6.62 11.09
C GLU A 452 2.06 -7.29 11.42
N PHE A 453 2.32 -7.47 12.72
CA PHE A 453 3.53 -8.10 13.22
C PHE A 453 3.62 -9.58 12.83
N THR A 454 2.55 -10.35 13.03
CA THR A 454 2.47 -11.76 12.65
C THR A 454 2.62 -11.96 11.13
N GLN A 455 2.01 -11.08 10.35
CA GLN A 455 2.13 -11.09 8.90
C GLN A 455 3.56 -10.82 8.41
N ARG A 456 4.29 -9.89 9.06
CA ARG A 456 5.70 -9.60 8.75
C ARG A 456 6.59 -10.79 9.00
N LEU A 457 6.41 -11.42 10.15
CA LEU A 457 7.21 -12.57 10.55
C LEU A 457 7.00 -13.78 9.65
N GLY A 458 5.79 -14.01 9.17
CA GLY A 458 5.47 -15.07 8.23
C GLY A 458 6.19 -14.96 6.87
N ARG A 459 6.67 -13.75 6.51
CA ARG A 459 7.53 -13.55 5.32
C ARG A 459 8.98 -13.91 5.56
N ILE A 460 9.48 -13.67 6.76
CA ILE A 460 10.88 -13.68 7.11
C ILE A 460 11.29 -15.03 7.65
N LEU A 461 10.40 -15.65 8.45
CA LEU A 461 10.69 -16.90 9.10
C LEU A 461 10.46 -18.08 8.15
N ARG A 462 11.52 -18.86 7.91
CA ARG A 462 11.45 -20.11 7.13
C ARG A 462 11.89 -21.29 7.99
N PRO A 463 11.29 -22.47 7.79
CA PRO A 463 11.79 -23.69 8.42
C PRO A 463 13.26 -23.88 8.10
N LYS A 464 13.99 -24.50 9.01
CA LYS A 464 15.38 -24.88 8.77
C LYS A 464 15.47 -26.00 7.74
N ASP A 465 16.62 -26.14 7.09
CA ASP A 465 16.89 -27.21 6.12
C ASP A 465 16.71 -28.61 6.70
N ASP A 466 16.82 -28.76 8.03
CA ASP A 466 16.60 -29.99 8.78
C ASP A 466 15.13 -30.24 9.14
N GLY A 467 14.19 -29.42 8.65
CA GLY A 467 12.76 -29.53 8.89
C GLY A 467 12.29 -28.98 10.24
N ARG A 468 13.18 -28.40 11.05
CA ARG A 468 12.78 -27.73 12.30
C ARG A 468 12.08 -26.42 11.99
N ARG A 469 11.07 -26.07 12.81
CA ARG A 469 10.35 -24.81 12.69
C ARG A 469 11.26 -23.64 12.99
N ALA A 470 10.96 -22.51 12.36
CA ALA A 470 11.55 -21.23 12.73
C ALA A 470 11.14 -20.84 14.16
N ILE A 471 11.93 -20.02 14.82
CA ILE A 471 11.66 -19.59 16.20
C ILE A 471 11.51 -18.07 16.23
N LEU A 472 10.49 -17.63 16.96
CA LEU A 472 10.27 -16.23 17.30
C LEU A 472 10.44 -16.03 18.80
N TYR A 473 11.37 -15.20 19.21
CA TYR A 473 11.48 -14.72 20.57
C TYR A 473 10.81 -13.35 20.70
N GLU A 474 9.91 -13.21 21.68
CA GLU A 474 9.35 -11.94 22.12
C GLU A 474 9.91 -11.62 23.51
N VAL A 475 10.73 -10.57 23.62
CA VAL A 475 11.34 -10.16 24.91
C VAL A 475 10.58 -8.96 25.43
N ILE A 476 9.94 -9.06 26.58
CA ILE A 476 9.10 -8.05 27.19
C ILE A 476 9.58 -7.67 28.59
N SER A 477 9.45 -6.36 28.94
CA SER A 477 9.75 -5.90 30.30
C SER A 477 8.53 -6.08 31.20
N GLU A 478 8.71 -6.88 32.28
CA GLU A 478 7.69 -7.15 33.29
C GLU A 478 7.24 -5.88 34.01
N GLU A 479 6.00 -5.86 34.50
CA GLU A 479 5.41 -4.78 35.29
C GLU A 479 5.47 -3.43 34.59
N THR A 480 5.46 -3.42 33.26
CA THR A 480 5.46 -2.21 32.42
C THR A 480 4.22 -2.13 31.53
N GLY A 481 4.14 -1.02 30.77
CA GLY A 481 3.10 -0.84 29.77
C GLY A 481 3.14 -1.87 28.64
N GLU A 482 4.28 -2.52 28.40
CA GLU A 482 4.50 -3.51 27.34
C GLU A 482 3.77 -4.82 27.62
N GLU A 483 3.71 -5.25 28.86
CA GLU A 483 2.98 -6.45 29.26
C GLU A 483 1.49 -6.36 28.89
N ARG A 484 0.85 -5.19 29.09
CA ARG A 484 -0.55 -4.96 28.72
C ARG A 484 -0.77 -4.98 27.20
N VAL A 485 0.21 -4.54 26.43
CA VAL A 485 0.15 -4.60 24.94
C VAL A 485 0.31 -6.03 24.47
N SER A 486 1.24 -6.77 25.07
CA SER A 486 1.46 -8.18 24.75
C SER A 486 0.26 -9.07 25.10
N GLN A 487 -0.44 -8.80 26.22
CA GLN A 487 -1.68 -9.52 26.57
C GLN A 487 -2.86 -9.27 25.61
N ARG A 488 -2.92 -8.11 24.97
CA ARG A 488 -3.93 -7.80 23.94
C ARG A 488 -3.65 -8.44 22.58
N ARG A 489 -2.45 -9.00 22.42
CA ARG A 489 -2.01 -9.74 21.24
C ARG A 489 -2.32 -11.24 21.32
N ARG A 490 -3.06 -11.66 22.35
CA ARG A 490 -3.64 -12.99 22.51
C ARG A 490 -5.12 -12.93 22.08
#